data_9abcd7c623b330974cda1c3556ed7229
#
_entry.id   9abcd7c623b330974cda1c3556ed7229
#
_cell.length_a   1.000
_cell.length_b   1.000
_cell.length_c   1.000
_cell.angle_alpha   90.00
_cell.angle_beta   90.00
_cell.angle_gamma   90.00
#
_symmetry.space_group_name_H-M   'P 1'
#
loop_
_entity.id
_entity.type
_entity.pdbx_description
1 polymer ?
#
loop_
_entity_poly.entity_id
_entity_poly.type
_entity_poly.pdbx_seq_one_letter_code
_entity_poly.pdbx_strand_id
1 'polypeptide(L)'
;YPIKLVVSRTMSKAFAFAGGRLGYFVAAPAFIDAVMLVRLPYHLSTLSQAAALAALRHADETLGSVAKLVAERERVAAALTTQGLTVVPSASNFLLFGEFSDAASVWQRYLEQGVLIRDVGIPHYLRVTIGLREENDHFLRATETVIADSASGINMAR
;
A
#
# COMPACT_ATOMS: atom_id res chain seq x y z
N TYR A 1 -8.85 -6.82 -27.12
CA TYR A 1 -8.15 -7.52 -26.03
C TYR A 1 -8.45 -9.01 -26.15
N PRO A 2 -7.48 -9.90 -25.85
CA PRO A 2 -7.74 -11.34 -25.87
C PRO A 2 -8.86 -11.68 -24.90
N ILE A 3 -9.69 -12.65 -25.25
CA ILE A 3 -10.89 -13.09 -24.54
C ILE A 3 -10.62 -13.42 -23.04
N LYS A 4 -9.36 -13.64 -22.65
CA LYS A 4 -8.95 -14.04 -21.31
C LYS A 4 -8.40 -12.91 -20.43
N LEU A 5 -8.40 -11.65 -20.86
CA LEU A 5 -7.89 -10.53 -20.08
C LEU A 5 -9.02 -9.85 -19.31
N VAL A 6 -8.85 -9.73 -18.00
CA VAL A 6 -9.68 -8.92 -17.10
C VAL A 6 -8.79 -7.90 -16.40
N VAL A 7 -9.07 -6.63 -16.59
CA VAL A 7 -8.36 -5.53 -15.91
C VAL A 7 -9.23 -5.02 -14.77
N SER A 8 -8.84 -5.29 -13.54
CA SER A 8 -9.54 -4.81 -12.35
C SER A 8 -8.94 -3.51 -11.81
N ARG A 9 -9.80 -2.64 -11.26
CA ARG A 9 -9.44 -1.38 -10.63
C ARG A 9 -10.22 -1.21 -9.34
N THR A 10 -9.62 -0.51 -8.38
CA THR A 10 -10.29 -0.14 -7.12
C THR A 10 -10.22 1.37 -6.91
N MET A 11 -11.24 1.93 -6.32
CA MET A 11 -11.25 3.32 -5.86
C MET A 11 -10.74 3.46 -4.41
N SER A 12 -10.44 2.35 -3.74
CA SER A 12 -10.07 2.30 -2.32
C SER A 12 -8.76 3.02 -1.99
N LYS A 13 -7.83 3.17 -2.94
CA LYS A 13 -6.50 3.74 -2.73
C LYS A 13 -6.37 5.13 -3.35
N ALA A 14 -6.24 5.23 -4.67
CA ALA A 14 -6.04 6.49 -5.37
C ALA A 14 -7.14 7.53 -5.06
N PHE A 15 -8.38 7.10 -4.92
CA PHE A 15 -9.52 7.97 -4.60
C PHE A 15 -9.86 8.04 -3.10
N ALA A 16 -9.01 7.50 -2.21
CA ALA A 16 -9.26 7.44 -0.77
C ALA A 16 -10.65 6.88 -0.38
N PHE A 17 -11.24 6.02 -1.24
CA PHE A 17 -12.62 5.58 -1.15
C PHE A 17 -12.75 4.14 -0.61
N ALA A 18 -11.89 3.76 0.34
CA ALA A 18 -11.89 2.40 0.91
C ALA A 18 -13.23 2.05 1.59
N GLY A 19 -13.84 3.00 2.32
CA GLY A 19 -15.13 2.84 2.97
C GLY A 19 -16.31 2.69 2.01
N GLY A 20 -16.22 3.20 0.79
CA GLY A 20 -17.25 3.11 -0.23
C GLY A 20 -17.40 1.74 -0.88
N ARG A 21 -16.45 0.81 -0.66
CA ARG A 21 -16.46 -0.57 -1.15
C ARG A 21 -16.68 -0.68 -2.66
N LEU A 22 -16.03 0.20 -3.45
CA LEU A 22 -16.19 0.28 -4.90
C LEU A 22 -14.92 -0.10 -5.63
N GLY A 23 -15.11 -0.93 -6.63
CA GLY A 23 -14.15 -1.25 -7.68
C GLY A 23 -14.88 -1.53 -8.99
N TYR A 24 -14.13 -1.67 -10.06
CA TYR A 24 -14.65 -2.05 -11.35
C TYR A 24 -13.65 -2.92 -12.11
N PHE A 25 -14.12 -3.57 -13.13
CA PHE A 25 -13.25 -4.27 -14.06
C PHE A 25 -13.70 -4.04 -15.51
N VAL A 26 -12.76 -4.21 -16.42
CA VAL A 26 -12.96 -4.16 -17.86
C VAL A 26 -12.57 -5.52 -18.43
N ALA A 27 -13.46 -6.13 -19.19
CA ALA A 27 -13.28 -7.46 -19.80
C ALA A 27 -14.02 -7.58 -21.10
N ALA A 28 -13.85 -8.70 -21.79
CA ALA A 28 -14.65 -9.04 -22.98
C ALA A 28 -16.14 -9.16 -22.61
N PRO A 29 -17.09 -8.76 -23.51
CA PRO A 29 -18.53 -8.80 -23.24
C PRO A 29 -19.02 -10.15 -22.69
N ALA A 30 -18.60 -11.27 -23.28
CA ALA A 30 -18.99 -12.59 -22.82
C ALA A 30 -18.61 -12.90 -21.35
N PHE A 31 -17.50 -12.32 -20.86
CA PHE A 31 -17.13 -12.42 -19.45
C PHE A 31 -18.05 -11.55 -18.58
N ILE A 32 -18.36 -10.34 -19.02
CA ILE A 32 -19.31 -9.45 -18.33
C ILE A 32 -20.67 -10.12 -18.21
N ASP A 33 -21.20 -10.69 -19.29
CA ASP A 33 -22.48 -11.39 -19.31
C ASP A 33 -22.51 -12.54 -18.31
N ALA A 34 -21.45 -13.36 -18.25
CA ALA A 34 -21.34 -14.44 -17.28
C ALA A 34 -21.32 -13.93 -15.82
N VAL A 35 -20.63 -12.84 -15.54
CA VAL A 35 -20.61 -12.20 -14.20
C VAL A 35 -22.00 -11.67 -13.84
N MET A 36 -22.72 -11.08 -14.80
CA MET A 36 -24.07 -10.56 -14.57
C MET A 36 -25.07 -11.64 -14.12
N LEU A 37 -24.87 -12.90 -14.52
CA LEU A 37 -25.70 -14.04 -14.08
C LEU A 37 -25.52 -14.42 -12.60
N VAL A 38 -24.32 -14.18 -12.05
CA VAL A 38 -23.96 -14.67 -10.70
C VAL A 38 -23.79 -13.53 -9.68
N ARG A 39 -23.73 -12.27 -10.11
CA ARG A 39 -23.58 -11.15 -9.19
C ARG A 39 -24.83 -10.97 -8.34
N LEU A 40 -24.66 -10.53 -7.10
CA LEU A 40 -25.77 -10.18 -6.24
C LEU A 40 -26.53 -8.95 -6.79
N PRO A 41 -27.88 -8.95 -6.75
CA PRO A 41 -28.65 -7.74 -6.99
C PRO A 41 -28.34 -6.70 -5.89
N TYR A 42 -28.43 -5.42 -6.24
CA TYR A 42 -28.24 -4.30 -5.30
C TYR A 42 -26.89 -4.32 -4.54
N HIS A 43 -25.85 -4.94 -5.12
CA HIS A 43 -24.53 -5.10 -4.51
C HIS A 43 -23.80 -3.77 -4.23
N LEU A 44 -24.26 -2.67 -4.81
CA LEU A 44 -23.67 -1.35 -4.67
C LEU A 44 -24.76 -0.33 -4.27
N SER A 45 -24.53 0.35 -3.13
CA SER A 45 -25.49 1.34 -2.62
C SER A 45 -25.55 2.59 -3.52
N THR A 46 -26.70 3.25 -3.57
CA THR A 46 -26.85 4.52 -4.28
C THR A 46 -25.92 5.60 -3.72
N LEU A 47 -25.69 5.62 -2.40
CA LEU A 47 -24.76 6.55 -1.76
C LEU A 47 -23.30 6.32 -2.23
N SER A 48 -22.85 5.05 -2.29
CA SER A 48 -21.53 4.73 -2.82
C SER A 48 -21.38 5.15 -4.27
N GLN A 49 -22.41 4.95 -5.09
CA GLN A 49 -22.38 5.36 -6.51
C GLN A 49 -22.32 6.90 -6.64
N ALA A 50 -23.15 7.63 -5.90
CA ALA A 50 -23.15 9.08 -5.92
C ALA A 50 -21.81 9.68 -5.47
N ALA A 51 -21.25 9.16 -4.38
CA ALA A 51 -19.95 9.59 -3.86
C ALA A 51 -18.80 9.26 -4.84
N ALA A 52 -18.83 8.09 -5.48
CA ALA A 52 -17.85 7.74 -6.51
C ALA A 52 -17.90 8.62 -7.73
N LEU A 53 -19.12 8.97 -8.21
CA LEU A 53 -19.30 9.91 -9.31
C LEU A 53 -18.77 11.31 -8.94
N ALA A 54 -19.00 11.77 -7.72
CA ALA A 54 -18.43 13.02 -7.24
C ALA A 54 -16.89 12.96 -7.20
N ALA A 55 -16.30 11.88 -6.67
CA ALA A 55 -14.85 11.69 -6.66
C ALA A 55 -14.24 11.69 -8.08
N LEU A 56 -14.89 11.08 -9.04
CA LEU A 56 -14.42 11.07 -10.43
C LEU A 56 -14.46 12.46 -11.10
N ARG A 57 -15.35 13.34 -10.67
CA ARG A 57 -15.38 14.75 -11.15
C ARG A 57 -14.16 15.55 -10.67
N HIS A 58 -13.53 15.12 -9.59
CA HIS A 58 -12.31 15.68 -8.99
C HIS A 58 -11.08 14.79 -9.23
N ALA A 59 -11.08 14.03 -10.33
CA ALA A 59 -10.02 13.08 -10.64
C ALA A 59 -8.64 13.74 -10.76
N ASP A 60 -8.55 14.95 -11.31
CA ASP A 60 -7.28 15.66 -11.49
C ASP A 60 -6.61 15.98 -10.14
N GLU A 61 -7.38 16.45 -9.15
CA GLU A 61 -6.89 16.72 -7.80
C GLU A 61 -6.40 15.42 -7.13
N THR A 62 -7.18 14.36 -7.28
CA THR A 62 -6.85 13.02 -6.75
C THR A 62 -5.58 12.48 -7.37
N LEU A 63 -5.43 12.56 -8.69
CA LEU A 63 -4.24 12.10 -9.41
C LEU A 63 -3.00 12.96 -9.07
N GLY A 64 -3.19 14.26 -8.81
CA GLY A 64 -2.14 15.12 -8.27
C GLY A 64 -1.62 14.64 -6.90
N SER A 65 -2.52 14.18 -6.03
CA SER A 65 -2.16 13.58 -4.73
C SER A 65 -1.45 12.24 -4.90
N VAL A 66 -1.84 11.42 -5.88
CA VAL A 66 -1.14 10.17 -6.22
C VAL A 66 0.30 10.45 -6.67
N ALA A 67 0.53 11.48 -7.48
CA ALA A 67 1.87 11.85 -7.92
C ALA A 67 2.79 12.21 -6.74
N LYS A 68 2.28 12.95 -5.74
CA LYS A 68 3.00 13.25 -4.50
C LYS A 68 3.34 11.98 -3.71
N LEU A 69 2.38 11.06 -3.59
CA LEU A 69 2.59 9.78 -2.90
C LEU A 69 3.65 8.91 -3.61
N VAL A 70 3.65 8.90 -4.94
CA VAL A 70 4.69 8.21 -5.73
C VAL A 70 6.07 8.80 -5.45
N ALA A 71 6.21 10.12 -5.45
CA ALA A 71 7.48 10.79 -5.14
C ALA A 71 7.96 10.48 -3.71
N GLU A 72 7.06 10.50 -2.73
CA GLU A 72 7.39 10.12 -1.35
C GLU A 72 7.77 8.63 -1.22
N ARG A 73 7.10 7.74 -1.96
CA ARG A 73 7.47 6.32 -1.99
C ARG A 73 8.92 6.13 -2.45
N GLU A 74 9.30 6.77 -3.54
CA GLU A 74 10.67 6.68 -4.06
C GLU A 74 11.69 7.27 -3.06
N ARG A 75 11.35 8.38 -2.42
CA ARG A 75 12.19 8.99 -1.37
C ARG A 75 12.39 8.04 -0.18
N VAL A 76 11.31 7.46 0.32
CA VAL A 76 11.36 6.51 1.46
C VAL A 76 12.14 5.25 1.08
N ALA A 77 11.92 4.71 -0.13
CA ALA A 77 12.65 3.55 -0.62
C ALA A 77 14.17 3.82 -0.67
N ALA A 78 14.57 4.96 -1.21
CA ALA A 78 15.97 5.37 -1.27
C ALA A 78 16.59 5.54 0.13
N ALA A 79 15.86 6.17 1.07
CA ALA A 79 16.30 6.35 2.44
C ALA A 79 16.50 5.01 3.17
N LEU A 80 15.54 4.08 3.06
CA LEU A 80 15.66 2.74 3.65
C LEU A 80 16.87 1.98 3.08
N THR A 81 17.12 2.08 1.78
CA THR A 81 18.30 1.48 1.14
C THR A 81 19.60 2.09 1.67
N THR A 82 19.63 3.41 1.87
CA THR A 82 20.79 4.11 2.46
C THR A 82 21.01 3.69 3.92
N GLN A 83 19.96 3.36 4.64
CA GLN A 83 20.03 2.81 6.00
C GLN A 83 20.42 1.32 6.04
N GLY A 84 20.71 0.70 4.89
CA GLY A 84 21.17 -0.68 4.78
C GLY A 84 20.10 -1.75 4.68
N LEU A 85 18.83 -1.37 4.47
CA LEU A 85 17.72 -2.29 4.33
C LEU A 85 17.44 -2.65 2.87
N THR A 86 17.06 -3.88 2.62
CA THR A 86 16.55 -4.32 1.33
C THR A 86 15.11 -3.82 1.14
N VAL A 87 14.85 -3.21 -0.01
CA VAL A 87 13.52 -2.72 -0.39
C VAL A 87 13.07 -3.40 -1.67
N VAL A 88 11.92 -4.04 -1.64
CA VAL A 88 11.33 -4.67 -2.82
C VAL A 88 10.73 -3.59 -3.73
N PRO A 89 11.03 -3.57 -5.05
CA PRO A 89 10.44 -2.62 -5.98
C PRO A 89 8.91 -2.60 -5.90
N SER A 90 8.32 -1.41 -5.84
CA SER A 90 6.88 -1.25 -5.66
C SER A 90 6.29 -0.22 -6.63
N ALA A 91 5.13 -0.57 -7.20
CA ALA A 91 4.25 0.35 -7.92
C ALA A 91 2.96 0.65 -7.12
N SER A 92 2.93 0.29 -5.84
CA SER A 92 1.80 0.44 -4.93
C SER A 92 1.94 1.66 -4.01
N ASN A 93 1.02 1.83 -3.08
CA ASN A 93 1.07 2.84 -2.02
C ASN A 93 1.80 2.35 -0.76
N PHE A 94 2.58 1.28 -0.85
CA PHE A 94 3.34 0.72 0.25
C PHE A 94 4.69 0.19 -0.24
N LEU A 95 5.62 -0.01 0.68
CA LEU A 95 6.88 -0.70 0.48
C LEU A 95 6.92 -1.97 1.32
N LEU A 96 7.49 -3.03 0.76
CA LEU A 96 7.95 -4.21 1.47
C LEU A 96 9.45 -4.06 1.65
N PHE A 97 9.93 -4.13 2.89
CA PHE A 97 11.32 -3.88 3.24
C PHE A 97 11.79 -4.83 4.33
N GLY A 98 13.07 -5.08 4.41
CA GLY A 98 13.56 -6.00 5.44
C GLY A 98 14.91 -6.62 5.18
N GLU A 99 14.91 -7.96 5.19
CA GLU A 99 15.95 -8.94 5.45
C GLU A 99 16.30 -9.00 6.93
N PHE A 100 15.29 -8.82 7.80
CA PHE A 100 15.43 -8.95 9.25
C PHE A 100 15.59 -10.42 9.66
N SER A 101 16.46 -10.71 10.61
CA SER A 101 16.56 -12.06 11.21
C SER A 101 15.28 -12.44 11.95
N ASP A 102 14.67 -11.48 12.64
CA ASP A 102 13.40 -11.61 13.37
C ASP A 102 12.50 -10.40 13.09
N ALA A 103 11.66 -10.51 12.08
CA ALA A 103 10.74 -9.45 11.68
C ALA A 103 9.69 -9.16 12.77
N ALA A 104 9.28 -10.14 13.56
CA ALA A 104 8.30 -9.95 14.63
C ALA A 104 8.86 -9.07 15.76
N SER A 105 10.10 -9.33 16.18
CA SER A 105 10.78 -8.49 17.17
C SER A 105 11.01 -7.07 16.64
N VAL A 106 11.40 -6.93 15.38
CA VAL A 106 11.58 -5.62 14.74
C VAL A 106 10.24 -4.87 14.66
N TRP A 107 9.14 -5.54 14.30
CA TRP A 107 7.79 -4.94 14.29
C TRP A 107 7.43 -4.38 15.68
N GLN A 108 7.70 -5.14 16.74
CA GLN A 108 7.43 -4.70 18.13
C GLN A 108 8.21 -3.40 18.46
N ARG A 109 9.47 -3.30 18.04
CA ARG A 109 10.29 -2.09 18.26
C ARG A 109 9.72 -0.87 17.53
N TYR A 110 9.22 -1.02 16.31
CA TYR A 110 8.51 0.07 15.63
C TYR A 110 7.28 0.53 16.42
N LEU A 111 6.54 -0.42 16.99
CA LEU A 111 5.37 -0.11 17.81
C LEU A 111 5.76 0.68 19.06
N GLU A 112 6.88 0.34 19.72
CA GLU A 112 7.45 1.07 20.85
C GLU A 112 7.88 2.49 20.50
N GLN A 113 8.26 2.74 19.25
CA GLN A 113 8.55 4.07 18.70
C GLN A 113 7.28 4.83 18.26
N GLY A 114 6.08 4.28 18.50
CA GLY A 114 4.81 4.86 18.08
C GLY A 114 4.54 4.75 16.57
N VAL A 115 5.23 3.86 15.88
CA VAL A 115 5.09 3.64 14.44
C VAL A 115 4.37 2.32 14.16
N LEU A 116 3.14 2.40 13.63
CA LEU A 116 2.35 1.23 13.28
C LEU A 116 2.59 0.84 11.82
N ILE A 117 3.38 -0.19 11.63
CA ILE A 117 3.59 -0.85 10.34
C ILE A 117 2.94 -2.25 10.35
N ARG A 118 3.03 -3.00 9.26
CA ARG A 118 2.37 -4.29 9.17
C ARG A 118 3.37 -5.43 8.99
N ASP A 119 3.26 -6.45 9.83
CA ASP A 119 3.70 -7.79 9.51
C ASP A 119 2.65 -8.43 8.58
N VAL A 120 3.09 -8.90 7.41
CA VAL A 120 2.23 -9.51 6.39
C VAL A 120 2.47 -11.01 6.26
N GLY A 121 3.24 -11.61 7.17
CA GLY A 121 3.58 -13.03 7.18
C GLY A 121 4.58 -13.44 6.08
N ILE A 122 5.29 -12.49 5.49
CA ILE A 122 6.41 -12.78 4.58
C ILE A 122 7.67 -12.85 5.45
N PRO A 123 8.35 -14.00 5.52
CA PRO A 123 9.53 -14.15 6.35
C PRO A 123 10.56 -13.04 6.09
N HIS A 124 11.12 -12.50 7.16
CA HIS A 124 12.16 -11.46 7.13
C HIS A 124 11.72 -10.07 6.64
N TYR A 125 10.46 -9.85 6.25
CA TYR A 125 9.99 -8.59 5.69
C TYR A 125 8.82 -8.00 6.46
N LEU A 126 8.80 -6.66 6.51
CA LEU A 126 7.70 -5.85 7.02
C LEU A 126 7.18 -4.94 5.92
N ARG A 127 5.95 -4.44 6.08
CA ARG A 127 5.32 -3.55 5.11
C ARG A 127 4.96 -2.21 5.75
N VAL A 128 5.44 -1.12 5.14
CA VAL A 128 5.04 0.25 5.49
C VAL A 128 4.14 0.83 4.41
N THR A 129 3.05 1.46 4.80
CA THR A 129 2.21 2.27 3.90
C THR A 129 2.77 3.67 3.84
N ILE A 130 2.89 4.23 2.63
CA ILE A 130 3.37 5.59 2.43
C ILE A 130 2.27 6.56 2.84
N GLY A 131 2.60 7.44 3.77
CA GLY A 131 1.73 8.47 4.32
C GLY A 131 2.14 9.87 3.89
N LEU A 132 1.81 10.87 4.72
CA LEU A 132 2.27 12.25 4.58
C LEU A 132 3.78 12.32 4.82
N ARG A 133 4.40 13.43 4.38
CA ARG A 133 5.85 13.62 4.52
C ARG A 133 6.30 13.52 5.98
N GLU A 134 5.58 14.16 6.88
CA GLU A 134 5.89 14.16 8.33
C GLU A 134 5.79 12.75 8.93
N GLU A 135 4.80 11.97 8.51
CA GLU A 135 4.63 10.58 8.93
C GLU A 135 5.77 9.69 8.41
N ASN A 136 6.14 9.88 7.14
CA ASN A 136 7.26 9.16 6.53
C ASN A 136 8.59 9.54 7.18
N ASP A 137 8.80 10.82 7.53
CA ASP A 137 10.00 11.28 8.23
C ASP A 137 10.07 10.71 9.66
N HIS A 138 8.93 10.60 10.35
CA HIS A 138 8.88 9.93 11.65
C HIS A 138 9.23 8.43 11.52
N PHE A 139 8.66 7.74 10.54
CA PHE A 139 8.99 6.34 10.25
C PHE A 139 10.49 6.15 9.97
N LEU A 140 11.11 7.01 9.16
CA LEU A 140 12.54 6.92 8.83
C LEU A 140 13.43 7.13 10.06
N ARG A 141 13.11 8.08 10.94
CA ARG A 141 13.83 8.26 12.21
C ARG A 141 13.68 7.06 13.15
N ALA A 142 12.47 6.52 13.25
CA ALA A 142 12.23 5.30 14.03
C ALA A 142 13.05 4.12 13.47
N THR A 143 13.18 4.03 12.14
CA THR A 143 13.99 3.00 11.48
C THR A 143 15.46 3.11 11.88
N GLU A 144 16.04 4.31 11.94
CA GLU A 144 17.43 4.51 12.40
C GLU A 144 17.63 3.97 13.82
N THR A 145 16.70 4.26 14.74
CA THR A 145 16.73 3.76 16.12
C THR A 145 16.63 2.23 16.17
N VAL A 146 15.66 1.68 15.45
CA VAL A 146 15.42 0.21 15.41
C VAL A 146 16.61 -0.56 14.86
N ILE A 147 17.31 -0.02 13.85
CA ILE A 147 18.50 -0.65 13.26
C ILE A 147 19.70 -0.52 14.20
N ALA A 148 19.92 0.64 14.85
CA ALA A 148 21.02 0.85 15.77
C ALA A 148 20.96 -0.13 16.96
N ASP A 149 19.78 -0.33 17.52
CA ASP A 149 19.54 -1.29 18.60
C ASP A 149 19.75 -2.75 18.14
N SER A 150 19.47 -3.03 16.87
CA SER A 150 19.69 -4.36 16.28
C SER A 150 21.18 -4.67 16.10
N ALA A 151 21.98 -3.66 15.78
CA ALA A 151 23.46 -3.81 15.67
C ALA A 151 24.11 -4.05 17.05
N SER A 152 23.49 -3.61 18.12
CA SER A 152 23.97 -3.76 19.49
C SER A 152 23.60 -5.10 20.15
N GLY A 153 22.65 -5.86 19.58
CA GLY A 153 22.13 -7.07 20.24
C GLY A 153 21.59 -8.19 19.36
N ILE A 154 21.47 -8.03 18.04
CA ILE A 154 20.89 -9.07 17.16
C ILE A 154 21.65 -9.13 15.85
N ASN A 155 22.28 -10.27 15.56
CA ASN A 155 22.90 -10.59 14.29
C ASN A 155 21.88 -10.42 13.15
N MET A 156 22.19 -9.53 12.18
CA MET A 156 21.52 -9.56 10.89
C MET A 156 21.84 -10.89 10.20
N ALA A 157 20.84 -11.60 9.71
CA ALA A 157 21.04 -12.84 8.96
C ALA A 157 21.91 -12.54 7.73
N ARG A 158 23.07 -13.19 7.66
CA ARG A 158 23.93 -13.23 6.47
C ARG A 158 23.48 -14.37 5.58
#